data_b173dddb177ccc76fa272d65a865a4ad
#
_entry.id   b173dddb177ccc76fa272d65a865a4ad
#
_cell.length_a   1.000
_cell.length_b   1.000
_cell.length_c   1.000
_cell.angle_alpha   90.00
_cell.angle_beta   90.00
_cell.angle_gamma   90.00
#
_symmetry.space_group_name_H-M   'P 1'
#
loop_
_entity.id
_entity.type
_entity.pdbx_description
1 polymer ?
#
loop_
_entity_poly.entity_id
_entity_poly.type
_entity_poly.pdbx_seq_one_letter_code
_entity_poly.pdbx_strand_id
1 'polypeptide(L)'
;TLHKLVDFDRINQGATRLSVGAVNVETGNMTWFDSDKTEIRADHIMASGALPPGFPAVEIDGAWFWDGGLVSNTPLQYVLDEQMPADDLCVFQVDLFSARGTVPSSVWTSEGRQKDIRFSSRTRFNTDMMRRLHKTREAARRLYAKLPPELKDDPDARALASGNADPRVTIAHLIYRQTRFENQNKDFEFSRRSMLDHWAAGRRDVERTLAHPDWAARHHTGERVNVFDLSA
;
A
#
# COMPACT_ATOMS: atom_id res chain seq x y z
N THR A 1 6.21 21.59 -15.43
CA THR A 1 4.76 21.71 -15.16
C THR A 1 4.44 21.42 -13.72
N LEU A 2 5.02 20.36 -13.11
CA LEU A 2 4.76 20.00 -11.69
C LEU A 2 5.06 21.15 -10.72
N HIS A 3 6.19 21.85 -10.87
CA HIS A 3 6.53 23.03 -10.05
C HIS A 3 5.52 24.19 -10.09
N LYS A 4 4.59 24.18 -11.06
CA LYS A 4 3.49 25.17 -11.11
C LYS A 4 2.22 24.71 -10.42
N LEU A 5 2.11 23.40 -10.16
CA LEU A 5 0.91 22.76 -9.63
C LEU A 5 1.11 22.25 -8.19
N VAL A 6 2.37 22.00 -7.81
CA VAL A 6 2.73 21.42 -6.53
C VAL A 6 3.69 22.35 -5.80
N ASP A 7 3.37 22.62 -4.56
CA ASP A 7 4.21 23.36 -3.63
C ASP A 7 5.14 22.36 -2.91
N PHE A 8 6.34 22.19 -3.45
CA PHE A 8 7.34 21.28 -2.90
C PHE A 8 7.92 21.77 -1.57
N ASP A 9 8.00 23.08 -1.37
CA ASP A 9 8.46 23.66 -0.10
C ASP A 9 7.53 23.25 1.03
N ARG A 10 6.22 23.31 0.79
CA ARG A 10 5.22 22.89 1.77
C ARG A 10 5.29 21.37 2.07
N ILE A 11 5.57 20.53 1.08
CA ILE A 11 5.78 19.09 1.28
C ILE A 11 6.99 18.87 2.20
N ASN A 12 8.10 19.55 1.92
CA ASN A 12 9.36 19.38 2.61
C ASN A 12 9.40 20.06 4.01
N GLN A 13 8.42 20.91 4.34
CA GLN A 13 8.25 21.48 5.69
C GLN A 13 7.74 20.47 6.73
N GLY A 14 7.36 19.24 6.33
CA GLY A 14 7.13 18.14 7.25
C GLY A 14 5.80 18.10 8.00
N ALA A 15 4.79 18.91 7.63
CA ALA A 15 3.45 18.84 8.23
C ALA A 15 2.76 17.48 7.98
N THR A 16 3.08 16.85 6.85
CA THR A 16 2.63 15.50 6.50
C THR A 16 3.77 14.80 5.79
N ARG A 17 4.16 13.63 6.27
CA ARG A 17 5.20 12.82 5.65
C ARG A 17 4.71 12.31 4.29
N LEU A 18 5.51 12.49 3.26
CA LEU A 18 5.31 11.95 1.93
C LEU A 18 6.42 10.98 1.58
N SER A 19 6.06 9.74 1.27
CA SER A 19 6.98 8.73 0.77
C SER A 19 6.58 8.34 -0.65
N VAL A 20 7.54 8.36 -1.56
CA VAL A 20 7.36 8.05 -2.98
C VAL A 20 8.25 6.86 -3.35
N GLY A 21 7.65 5.83 -3.94
CA GLY A 21 8.38 4.63 -4.34
C GLY A 21 8.67 4.60 -5.84
N ALA A 22 9.89 4.22 -6.21
CA ALA A 22 10.30 3.96 -7.58
C ALA A 22 11.19 2.71 -7.64
N VAL A 23 11.31 2.09 -8.82
CA VAL A 23 12.17 0.92 -9.03
C VAL A 23 13.45 1.36 -9.73
N ASN A 24 14.58 1.08 -9.12
CA ASN A 24 15.87 1.24 -9.79
C ASN A 24 15.97 0.25 -10.96
N VAL A 25 16.20 0.77 -12.18
CA VAL A 25 16.13 -0.02 -13.41
C VAL A 25 17.26 -1.04 -13.51
N GLU A 26 18.43 -0.72 -12.96
CA GLU A 26 19.60 -1.58 -13.04
C GLU A 26 19.55 -2.74 -12.04
N THR A 27 19.03 -2.49 -10.85
CA THR A 27 19.01 -3.48 -9.77
C THR A 27 17.67 -4.20 -9.62
N GLY A 28 16.58 -3.62 -10.13
CA GLY A 28 15.20 -4.09 -9.93
C GLY A 28 14.67 -3.88 -8.52
N ASN A 29 15.41 -3.21 -7.66
CA ASN A 29 15.04 -2.98 -6.27
C ASN A 29 14.17 -1.72 -6.11
N MET A 30 13.24 -1.78 -5.13
CA MET A 30 12.50 -0.58 -4.69
C MET A 30 13.43 0.41 -4.02
N THR A 31 13.25 1.66 -4.38
CA THR A 31 13.87 2.84 -3.72
C THR A 31 12.75 3.74 -3.22
N TRP A 32 12.93 4.25 -2.01
CA TRP A 32 11.97 5.15 -1.37
C TRP A 32 12.56 6.54 -1.21
N PHE A 33 11.87 7.52 -1.77
CA PHE A 33 12.12 8.93 -1.54
C PHE A 33 11.12 9.40 -0.49
N ASP A 34 11.60 9.81 0.66
CA ASP A 34 10.80 10.06 1.85
C ASP A 34 11.12 11.42 2.43
N SER A 35 10.11 12.27 2.64
CA SER A 35 10.30 13.65 3.09
C SER A 35 10.98 13.78 4.45
N ASP A 36 10.96 12.73 5.28
CA ASP A 36 11.69 12.73 6.56
C ASP A 36 13.20 12.45 6.37
N LYS A 37 13.62 11.97 5.19
CA LYS A 37 14.99 11.52 4.91
C LYS A 37 15.66 12.28 3.79
N THR A 38 14.89 12.83 2.86
CA THR A 38 15.39 13.53 1.67
C THR A 38 14.41 14.60 1.22
N GLU A 39 14.92 15.63 0.57
CA GLU A 39 14.08 16.64 -0.06
C GLU A 39 13.32 16.03 -1.25
N ILE A 40 11.99 16.06 -1.19
CA ILE A 40 11.13 15.58 -2.28
C ILE A 40 11.14 16.59 -3.42
N ARG A 41 11.45 16.11 -4.62
CA ARG A 41 11.53 16.89 -5.85
C ARG A 41 10.57 16.35 -6.92
N ALA A 42 10.37 17.13 -7.97
CA ALA A 42 9.49 16.77 -9.08
C ALA A 42 9.92 15.48 -9.81
N ASP A 43 11.23 15.24 -9.91
CA ASP A 43 11.79 14.02 -10.53
C ASP A 43 11.42 12.76 -9.75
N HIS A 44 11.34 12.80 -8.42
CA HIS A 44 10.87 11.67 -7.61
C HIS A 44 9.41 11.30 -7.96
N ILE A 45 8.54 12.31 -8.11
CA ILE A 45 7.14 12.08 -8.51
C ILE A 45 7.05 11.54 -9.94
N MET A 46 7.87 12.08 -10.85
CA MET A 46 7.93 11.60 -12.24
C MET A 46 8.42 10.16 -12.32
N ALA A 47 9.45 9.80 -11.56
CA ALA A 47 9.99 8.44 -11.50
C ALA A 47 8.94 7.44 -11.00
N SER A 48 8.20 7.80 -9.94
CA SER A 48 7.15 6.96 -9.37
C SER A 48 5.98 6.69 -10.32
N GLY A 49 5.76 7.55 -11.32
CA GLY A 49 4.72 7.39 -12.33
C GLY A 49 5.25 6.99 -13.72
N ALA A 50 6.54 6.71 -13.86
CA ALA A 50 7.17 6.36 -15.14
C ALA A 50 7.00 4.87 -15.47
N LEU A 51 5.76 4.45 -15.80
CA LEU A 51 5.45 3.05 -16.12
C LEU A 51 5.90 2.68 -17.54
N PRO A 52 6.83 1.71 -17.70
CA PRO A 52 7.23 1.22 -19.01
C PRO A 52 6.13 0.37 -19.67
N PRO A 53 6.04 0.30 -21.01
CA PRO A 53 6.85 1.03 -21.98
C PRO A 53 6.31 2.43 -22.31
N GLY A 54 5.26 2.89 -21.60
CA GLY A 54 4.56 4.15 -21.90
C GLY A 54 5.41 5.38 -21.59
N PHE A 55 6.28 5.29 -20.59
CA PHE A 55 7.17 6.38 -20.19
C PHE A 55 8.62 5.91 -20.11
N PRO A 56 9.58 6.77 -20.49
CA PRO A 56 11.00 6.50 -20.31
C PRO A 56 11.37 6.48 -18.82
N ALA A 57 12.50 5.85 -18.49
CA ALA A 57 13.08 5.95 -17.16
C ALA A 57 13.48 7.39 -16.83
N VAL A 58 13.39 7.75 -15.56
CA VAL A 58 13.78 9.06 -15.02
C VAL A 58 15.13 8.92 -14.33
N GLU A 59 16.08 9.78 -14.68
CA GLU A 59 17.38 9.85 -14.01
C GLU A 59 17.27 10.72 -12.75
N ILE A 60 17.75 10.16 -11.62
CA ILE A 60 17.83 10.84 -10.32
C ILE A 60 19.21 10.53 -9.72
N ASP A 61 20.02 11.56 -9.54
CA ASP A 61 21.36 11.48 -8.90
C ASP A 61 22.25 10.38 -9.51
N GLY A 62 22.19 10.21 -10.84
CA GLY A 62 23.00 9.26 -11.62
C GLY A 62 22.45 7.82 -11.69
N ALA A 63 21.28 7.55 -11.13
CA ALA A 63 20.57 6.27 -11.25
C ALA A 63 19.27 6.43 -12.03
N TRP A 64 18.82 5.35 -12.70
CA TRP A 64 17.61 5.35 -13.52
C TRP A 64 16.45 4.64 -12.83
N PHE A 65 15.27 5.25 -12.88
CA PHE A 65 14.11 4.78 -12.15
C PHE A 65 12.86 4.65 -13.03
N TRP A 66 12.09 3.62 -12.75
CA TRP A 66 10.74 3.40 -13.25
C TRP A 66 9.72 3.39 -12.12
N ASP A 67 8.45 3.34 -12.52
CA ASP A 67 7.29 3.27 -11.62
C ASP A 67 7.43 2.17 -10.56
N GLY A 68 7.25 2.56 -9.30
CA GLY A 68 7.27 1.67 -8.16
C GLY A 68 6.21 0.56 -8.22
N GLY A 69 5.12 0.79 -8.94
CA GLY A 69 4.05 -0.18 -9.17
C GLY A 69 4.50 -1.47 -9.85
N LEU A 70 5.66 -1.47 -10.55
CA LEU A 70 6.27 -2.70 -11.09
C LEU A 70 6.60 -3.71 -9.99
N VAL A 71 6.97 -3.26 -8.80
CA VAL A 71 7.32 -4.10 -7.65
C VAL A 71 6.23 -4.09 -6.60
N SER A 72 5.74 -2.91 -6.19
CA SER A 72 4.70 -2.78 -5.17
C SER A 72 3.78 -1.60 -5.47
N ASN A 73 2.55 -1.90 -5.87
CA ASN A 73 1.54 -0.87 -6.16
C ASN A 73 0.89 -0.29 -4.88
N THR A 74 0.84 -1.08 -3.82
CA THR A 74 0.26 -0.70 -2.52
C THR A 74 1.24 -1.08 -1.42
N PRO A 75 2.24 -0.23 -1.13
CA PRO A 75 3.41 -0.57 -0.33
C PRO A 75 3.15 -0.56 1.18
N LEU A 76 2.22 -1.39 1.65
CA LEU A 76 1.85 -1.50 3.06
C LEU A 76 3.06 -1.85 3.94
N GLN A 77 3.96 -2.74 3.45
CA GLN A 77 5.13 -3.15 4.22
C GLN A 77 6.03 -1.95 4.58
N TYR A 78 6.29 -1.07 3.61
CA TYR A 78 7.08 0.14 3.87
C TYR A 78 6.45 1.02 4.95
N VAL A 79 5.14 1.23 4.87
CA VAL A 79 4.41 2.03 5.88
C VAL A 79 4.56 1.42 7.27
N LEU A 80 4.50 0.09 7.38
CA LEU A 80 4.56 -0.59 8.66
C LEU A 80 5.98 -0.69 9.23
N ASP A 81 6.99 -0.90 8.38
CA ASP A 81 8.38 -0.99 8.79
C ASP A 81 8.95 0.38 9.22
N GLU A 82 8.55 1.44 8.53
CA GLU A 82 9.07 2.80 8.76
C GLU A 82 8.24 3.63 9.75
N GLN A 83 7.01 3.21 10.01
CA GLN A 83 6.02 4.00 10.73
C GLN A 83 5.44 3.22 11.92
N MET A 84 6.25 2.41 12.62
CA MET A 84 5.74 1.73 13.82
C MET A 84 5.47 2.77 14.92
N PRO A 85 4.30 3.43 14.92
CA PRO A 85 3.93 4.32 16.01
C PRO A 85 3.72 3.49 17.27
N ALA A 86 3.92 4.10 18.42
CA ALA A 86 3.52 3.51 19.69
C ALA A 86 2.00 3.35 19.80
N ASP A 87 1.26 4.10 18.97
CA ASP A 87 -0.21 4.20 18.97
C ASP A 87 -0.85 3.40 17.82
N ASP A 88 -2.17 3.28 17.86
CA ASP A 88 -2.97 2.60 16.84
C ASP A 88 -2.82 3.26 15.47
N LEU A 89 -2.59 2.46 14.43
CA LEU A 89 -2.43 2.90 13.05
C LEU A 89 -3.70 2.60 12.24
N CYS A 90 -4.22 3.62 11.55
CA CYS A 90 -5.30 3.47 10.59
C CYS A 90 -4.78 3.72 9.17
N VAL A 91 -4.86 2.69 8.33
CA VAL A 91 -4.37 2.71 6.95
C VAL A 91 -5.53 2.66 5.97
N PHE A 92 -5.62 3.63 5.08
CA PHE A 92 -6.50 3.58 3.90
C PHE A 92 -5.66 3.14 2.70
N GLN A 93 -5.91 1.93 2.23
CA GLN A 93 -5.18 1.34 1.10
C GLN A 93 -6.04 1.43 -0.16
N VAL A 94 -5.67 2.32 -1.08
CA VAL A 94 -6.39 2.54 -2.34
C VAL A 94 -5.76 1.68 -3.42
N ASP A 95 -6.56 0.84 -4.08
CA ASP A 95 -6.11 -0.05 -5.15
C ASP A 95 -7.01 0.09 -6.38
N LEU A 96 -6.40 0.33 -7.53
CA LEU A 96 -7.09 0.40 -8.83
C LEU A 96 -7.37 -0.98 -9.45
N PHE A 97 -6.76 -2.04 -8.90
CA PHE A 97 -6.78 -3.37 -9.51
C PHE A 97 -7.51 -4.37 -8.62
N SER A 98 -8.68 -4.83 -9.08
CA SER A 98 -9.45 -5.82 -8.36
C SER A 98 -8.92 -7.23 -8.57
N ALA A 99 -8.73 -7.96 -7.46
CA ALA A 99 -8.42 -9.39 -7.50
C ALA A 99 -9.57 -10.21 -8.11
N ARG A 100 -10.81 -9.80 -7.85
CA ARG A 100 -12.01 -10.44 -8.40
C ARG A 100 -12.33 -9.85 -9.77
N GLY A 101 -12.79 -10.69 -10.67
CA GLY A 101 -13.20 -10.30 -12.02
C GLY A 101 -13.82 -11.45 -12.79
N THR A 102 -14.39 -11.13 -13.93
CA THR A 102 -15.02 -12.11 -14.82
C THR A 102 -13.98 -12.86 -15.67
N VAL A 103 -14.37 -14.03 -16.17
CA VAL A 103 -13.55 -14.75 -17.16
C VAL A 103 -13.53 -13.95 -18.46
N PRO A 104 -12.33 -13.66 -19.01
CA PRO A 104 -12.23 -12.88 -20.24
C PRO A 104 -12.81 -13.62 -21.44
N SER A 105 -13.47 -12.88 -22.34
CA SER A 105 -14.04 -13.42 -23.58
C SER A 105 -13.30 -13.01 -24.85
N SER A 106 -12.26 -12.19 -24.73
CA SER A 106 -11.45 -11.70 -25.85
C SER A 106 -9.99 -11.45 -25.43
N VAL A 107 -9.09 -11.29 -26.40
CA VAL A 107 -7.70 -10.93 -26.14
C VAL A 107 -7.60 -9.63 -25.35
N TRP A 108 -8.38 -8.62 -25.72
CA TRP A 108 -8.38 -7.32 -25.03
C TRP A 108 -8.82 -7.41 -23.55
N THR A 109 -9.88 -8.18 -23.29
CA THR A 109 -10.34 -8.43 -21.91
C THR A 109 -9.35 -9.30 -21.13
N SER A 110 -8.60 -10.18 -21.80
CA SER A 110 -7.56 -11.02 -21.19
C SER A 110 -6.37 -10.19 -20.71
N GLU A 111 -5.92 -9.23 -21.51
CA GLU A 111 -4.83 -8.32 -21.12
C GLU A 111 -5.20 -7.47 -19.89
N GLY A 112 -6.40 -6.90 -19.89
CA GLY A 112 -6.93 -6.16 -18.73
C GLY A 112 -7.00 -7.04 -17.47
N ARG A 113 -7.51 -8.27 -17.61
CA ARG A 113 -7.60 -9.22 -16.49
C ARG A 113 -6.24 -9.67 -15.98
N GLN A 114 -5.28 -9.91 -16.87
CA GLN A 114 -3.91 -10.22 -16.51
C GLN A 114 -3.29 -9.10 -15.67
N LYS A 115 -3.51 -7.85 -16.08
CA LYS A 115 -3.06 -6.65 -15.37
C LYS A 115 -3.68 -6.57 -13.97
N ASP A 116 -4.98 -6.75 -13.86
CA ASP A 116 -5.68 -6.79 -12.57
C ASP A 116 -5.10 -7.84 -11.62
N ILE A 117 -4.89 -9.06 -12.10
CA ILE A 117 -4.32 -10.15 -11.32
C ILE A 117 -2.89 -9.82 -10.89
N ARG A 118 -2.07 -9.32 -11.82
CA ARG A 118 -0.66 -9.01 -11.57
C ARG A 118 -0.48 -7.97 -10.45
N PHE A 119 -1.24 -6.90 -10.49
CA PHE A 119 -1.11 -5.81 -9.53
C PHE A 119 -1.83 -6.10 -8.21
N SER A 120 -3.02 -6.68 -8.23
CA SER A 120 -3.77 -6.99 -7.01
C SER A 120 -3.21 -8.15 -6.19
N SER A 121 -2.49 -9.10 -6.80
CA SER A 121 -1.99 -10.29 -6.11
C SER A 121 -0.96 -9.95 -5.03
N ARG A 122 -0.10 -8.98 -5.28
CA ARG A 122 0.93 -8.53 -4.33
C ARG A 122 0.32 -7.84 -3.12
N THR A 123 -0.70 -7.02 -3.32
CA THR A 123 -1.44 -6.35 -2.24
C THR A 123 -1.99 -7.36 -1.25
N ARG A 124 -2.67 -8.39 -1.73
CA ARG A 124 -3.24 -9.46 -0.88
C ARG A 124 -2.16 -10.26 -0.17
N PHE A 125 -1.13 -10.66 -0.92
CA PHE A 125 -0.02 -11.43 -0.35
C PHE A 125 0.65 -10.67 0.80
N ASN A 126 0.95 -9.39 0.61
CA ASN A 126 1.57 -8.55 1.64
C ASN A 126 0.68 -8.42 2.87
N THR A 127 -0.62 -8.18 2.68
CA THR A 127 -1.58 -8.09 3.78
C THR A 127 -1.71 -9.40 4.55
N ASP A 128 -1.80 -10.53 3.86
CA ASP A 128 -1.90 -11.86 4.49
C ASP A 128 -0.61 -12.24 5.23
N MET A 129 0.55 -11.95 4.65
CA MET A 129 1.84 -12.16 5.29
C MET A 129 1.97 -11.35 6.58
N MET A 130 1.54 -10.09 6.54
CA MET A 130 1.53 -9.20 7.68
C MET A 130 0.66 -9.74 8.83
N ARG A 131 -0.57 -10.14 8.53
CA ARG A 131 -1.48 -10.75 9.52
C ARG A 131 -0.85 -12.00 10.15
N ARG A 132 -0.22 -12.84 9.32
CA ARG A 132 0.47 -14.05 9.80
C ARG A 132 1.63 -13.70 10.72
N LEU A 133 2.47 -12.75 10.35
CA LEU A 133 3.61 -12.30 11.14
C LEU A 133 3.17 -11.76 12.52
N HIS A 134 2.15 -10.90 12.53
CA HIS A 134 1.59 -10.39 13.78
C HIS A 134 1.05 -11.50 14.69
N LYS A 135 0.27 -12.45 14.14
CA LYS A 135 -0.23 -13.61 14.92
C LYS A 135 0.91 -14.45 15.50
N THR A 136 1.99 -14.64 14.73
CA THR A 136 3.18 -15.37 15.19
C THR A 136 3.89 -14.62 16.31
N ARG A 137 4.10 -13.32 16.17
CA ARG A 137 4.71 -12.47 17.21
C ARG A 137 3.88 -12.46 18.49
N GLU A 138 2.56 -12.34 18.40
CA GLU A 138 1.69 -12.43 19.56
C GLU A 138 1.74 -13.79 20.25
N ALA A 139 1.78 -14.88 19.49
CA ALA A 139 1.92 -16.22 20.05
C ALA A 139 3.25 -16.39 20.77
N ALA A 140 4.35 -15.90 20.17
CA ALA A 140 5.68 -15.91 20.79
C ALA A 140 5.70 -15.13 22.11
N ARG A 141 5.13 -13.93 22.17
CA ARG A 141 5.02 -13.14 23.41
C ARG A 141 4.20 -13.86 24.47
N ARG A 142 3.05 -14.45 24.10
CA ARG A 142 2.24 -15.24 25.04
C ARG A 142 2.99 -16.45 25.57
N LEU A 143 3.80 -17.11 24.74
CA LEU A 143 4.63 -18.23 25.16
C LEU A 143 5.74 -17.74 26.07
N TYR A 144 6.47 -16.70 25.73
CA TYR A 144 7.52 -16.10 26.55
C TYR A 144 7.01 -15.71 27.95
N ALA A 145 5.81 -15.14 28.03
CA ALA A 145 5.21 -14.79 29.34
C ALA A 145 5.03 -16.00 30.28
N LYS A 146 4.85 -17.20 29.70
CA LYS A 146 4.66 -18.46 30.43
C LYS A 146 5.97 -19.19 30.75
N LEU A 147 7.12 -18.75 30.22
CA LEU A 147 8.41 -19.36 30.47
C LEU A 147 8.82 -19.20 31.95
N PRO A 148 9.45 -20.21 32.53
CA PRO A 148 10.08 -20.09 33.85
C PRO A 148 11.25 -19.09 33.80
N PRO A 149 11.63 -18.45 34.91
CA PRO A 149 12.64 -17.40 34.94
C PRO A 149 13.95 -17.78 34.25
N GLU A 150 14.39 -19.02 34.41
CA GLU A 150 15.66 -19.53 33.90
C GLU A 150 15.72 -19.55 32.37
N LEU A 151 14.57 -19.73 31.72
CA LEU A 151 14.46 -19.72 30.25
C LEU A 151 14.19 -18.33 29.68
N LYS A 152 13.80 -17.36 30.48
CA LYS A 152 13.60 -15.98 30.01
C LYS A 152 14.89 -15.26 29.68
N ASP A 153 16.01 -15.72 30.22
CA ASP A 153 17.34 -15.18 29.96
C ASP A 153 17.99 -15.76 28.72
N ASP A 154 17.41 -16.82 28.14
CA ASP A 154 17.85 -17.40 26.89
C ASP A 154 17.83 -16.37 25.72
N PRO A 155 18.92 -16.24 24.95
CA PRO A 155 19.00 -15.26 23.84
C PRO A 155 17.88 -15.41 22.81
N ASP A 156 17.50 -16.64 22.44
CA ASP A 156 16.45 -16.90 21.45
C ASP A 156 15.05 -16.56 22.02
N ALA A 157 14.82 -16.88 23.30
CA ALA A 157 13.59 -16.50 23.95
C ALA A 157 13.44 -14.98 24.04
N ARG A 158 14.52 -14.26 24.35
CA ARG A 158 14.55 -12.79 24.34
C ARG A 158 14.33 -12.23 22.94
N ALA A 159 14.97 -12.82 21.92
CA ALA A 159 14.81 -12.39 20.52
C ALA A 159 13.36 -12.55 20.05
N LEU A 160 12.70 -13.67 20.38
CA LEU A 160 11.29 -13.92 20.06
C LEU A 160 10.32 -12.96 20.78
N ALA A 161 10.69 -12.54 21.99
CA ALA A 161 9.89 -11.59 22.78
C ALA A 161 10.28 -10.13 22.54
N SER A 162 11.44 -9.91 21.91
CA SER A 162 11.95 -8.57 21.66
C SER A 162 11.04 -7.80 20.72
N GLY A 163 10.86 -6.54 21.03
CA GLY A 163 10.00 -5.61 20.32
C GLY A 163 8.87 -5.09 21.22
N ASN A 164 8.56 -3.83 21.06
CA ASN A 164 7.35 -3.25 21.67
C ASN A 164 6.13 -4.03 21.19
N ALA A 165 5.07 -4.02 21.97
CA ALA A 165 3.80 -4.58 21.50
C ALA A 165 3.48 -3.93 20.15
N ASP A 166 3.31 -4.75 19.09
CA ASP A 166 2.93 -4.20 17.79
C ASP A 166 1.68 -3.33 17.95
N PRO A 167 1.62 -2.15 17.34
CA PRO A 167 0.44 -1.30 17.39
C PRO A 167 -0.76 -2.06 16.82
N ARG A 168 -1.95 -1.60 17.16
CA ARG A 168 -3.14 -2.06 16.46
C ARG A 168 -3.15 -1.44 15.07
N VAL A 169 -3.28 -2.27 14.04
CA VAL A 169 -3.34 -1.83 12.65
C VAL A 169 -4.74 -2.10 12.10
N THR A 170 -5.40 -1.03 11.70
CA THR A 170 -6.71 -1.09 11.02
C THR A 170 -6.50 -0.71 9.57
N ILE A 171 -6.78 -1.61 8.64
CA ILE A 171 -6.60 -1.41 7.20
C ILE A 171 -7.98 -1.38 6.54
N ALA A 172 -8.31 -0.27 5.91
CA ALA A 172 -9.47 -0.15 5.01
C ALA A 172 -9.00 -0.32 3.56
N HIS A 173 -9.43 -1.39 2.91
CA HIS A 173 -9.20 -1.60 1.49
C HIS A 173 -10.28 -0.87 0.69
N LEU A 174 -9.85 0.10 -0.10
CA LEU A 174 -10.67 0.83 -1.06
C LEU A 174 -10.26 0.35 -2.45
N ILE A 175 -10.91 -0.73 -2.91
CA ILE A 175 -10.55 -1.38 -4.17
C ILE A 175 -11.52 -0.94 -5.25
N TYR A 176 -11.00 -0.26 -6.28
CA TYR A 176 -11.79 0.11 -7.43
C TYR A 176 -12.29 -1.12 -8.19
N ARG A 177 -13.60 -1.24 -8.33
CA ARG A 177 -14.25 -2.31 -9.07
C ARG A 177 -14.77 -1.77 -10.39
N GLN A 178 -14.20 -2.29 -11.46
CA GLN A 178 -14.44 -1.85 -12.83
C GLN A 178 -15.93 -1.89 -13.20
N THR A 179 -16.43 -0.81 -13.81
CA THR A 179 -17.71 -0.78 -14.47
C THR A 179 -17.62 -1.42 -15.86
N ARG A 180 -18.77 -1.91 -16.40
CA ARG A 180 -18.84 -2.77 -17.60
C ARG A 180 -18.20 -2.22 -18.89
N PHE A 181 -17.76 -0.97 -18.91
CA PHE A 181 -17.30 -0.27 -20.11
C PHE A 181 -15.83 0.19 -20.08
N GLU A 182 -15.09 -0.15 -19.04
CA GLU A 182 -13.68 0.25 -18.96
C GLU A 182 -12.78 -0.81 -19.59
N ASN A 183 -11.83 -0.31 -20.41
CA ASN A 183 -10.78 -1.10 -21.05
C ASN A 183 -9.55 -1.20 -20.13
N GLN A 184 -8.53 -1.93 -20.58
CA GLN A 184 -7.22 -2.09 -19.95
C GLN A 184 -6.45 -0.80 -19.64
N ASN A 185 -6.98 0.36 -20.02
CA ASN A 185 -6.32 1.66 -19.99
C ASN A 185 -6.63 2.49 -18.73
N LYS A 186 -7.32 1.92 -17.74
CA LYS A 186 -7.82 2.64 -16.55
C LYS A 186 -6.75 3.39 -15.75
N ASP A 187 -5.50 2.98 -15.82
CA ASP A 187 -4.36 3.59 -15.13
C ASP A 187 -3.66 4.70 -15.92
N PHE A 188 -3.99 4.89 -17.19
CA PHE A 188 -3.46 5.96 -18.04
C PHE A 188 -4.52 6.66 -18.91
N GLU A 189 -5.80 6.38 -18.72
CA GLU A 189 -6.90 7.10 -19.33
C GLU A 189 -7.32 8.26 -18.42
N PHE A 190 -6.90 9.48 -18.78
CA PHE A 190 -7.09 10.70 -17.99
C PHE A 190 -8.14 11.65 -18.58
N SER A 191 -9.11 11.15 -19.36
CA SER A 191 -10.19 11.99 -19.83
C SER A 191 -11.02 12.53 -18.65
N ARG A 192 -11.64 13.69 -18.85
CA ARG A 192 -12.51 14.30 -17.83
C ARG A 192 -13.62 13.35 -17.39
N ARG A 193 -14.16 12.54 -18.31
CA ARG A 193 -15.24 11.60 -18.01
C ARG A 193 -14.74 10.49 -17.08
N SER A 194 -13.65 9.81 -17.44
CA SER A 194 -13.07 8.76 -16.61
C SER A 194 -12.67 9.28 -15.22
N MET A 195 -12.08 10.46 -15.16
CA MET A 195 -11.74 11.11 -13.90
C MET A 195 -12.98 11.32 -13.01
N LEU A 196 -14.09 11.81 -13.56
CA LEU A 196 -15.33 12.02 -12.81
C LEU A 196 -15.97 10.70 -12.35
N ASP A 197 -15.93 9.67 -13.20
CA ASP A 197 -16.46 8.34 -12.89
C ASP A 197 -15.64 7.66 -11.77
N HIS A 198 -14.30 7.72 -11.86
CA HIS A 198 -13.41 7.22 -10.82
C HIS A 198 -13.57 7.98 -9.50
N TRP A 199 -13.67 9.31 -9.55
CA TRP A 199 -13.92 10.14 -8.37
C TRP A 199 -15.23 9.76 -7.66
N ALA A 200 -16.29 9.61 -8.45
CA ALA A 200 -17.60 9.21 -7.92
C ALA A 200 -17.59 7.79 -7.35
N ALA A 201 -16.84 6.86 -7.97
CA ALA A 201 -16.68 5.50 -7.48
C ALA A 201 -15.91 5.48 -6.15
N GLY A 202 -14.76 6.14 -6.07
CA GLY A 202 -13.97 6.22 -4.84
C GLY A 202 -14.74 6.87 -3.69
N ARG A 203 -15.49 7.94 -3.96
CA ARG A 203 -16.36 8.56 -2.96
C ARG A 203 -17.41 7.59 -2.42
N ARG A 204 -18.11 6.86 -3.28
CA ARG A 204 -19.10 5.86 -2.85
C ARG A 204 -18.48 4.75 -2.00
N ASP A 205 -17.27 4.28 -2.36
CA ASP A 205 -16.59 3.23 -1.61
C ASP A 205 -16.18 3.70 -0.22
N VAL A 206 -15.69 4.93 -0.07
CA VAL A 206 -15.41 5.54 1.23
C VAL A 206 -16.71 5.69 2.05
N GLU A 207 -17.77 6.27 1.47
CA GLU A 207 -19.04 6.47 2.16
C GLU A 207 -19.63 5.13 2.66
N ARG A 208 -19.59 4.07 1.84
CA ARG A 208 -20.02 2.72 2.26
C ARG A 208 -19.16 2.17 3.39
N THR A 209 -17.83 2.26 3.24
CA THR A 209 -16.91 1.78 4.26
C THR A 209 -17.15 2.44 5.61
N LEU A 210 -17.26 3.77 5.62
CA LEU A 210 -17.46 4.52 6.86
C LEU A 210 -18.83 4.27 7.50
N ALA A 211 -19.87 4.01 6.70
CA ALA A 211 -21.22 3.70 7.17
C ALA A 211 -21.40 2.25 7.62
N HIS A 212 -20.44 1.35 7.32
CA HIS A 212 -20.60 -0.07 7.62
C HIS A 212 -20.48 -0.36 9.12
N PRO A 213 -21.39 -1.20 9.70
CA PRO A 213 -21.36 -1.54 11.13
C PRO A 213 -20.02 -2.10 11.60
N ASP A 214 -19.37 -2.97 10.79
CA ASP A 214 -18.07 -3.55 11.12
C ASP A 214 -16.98 -2.48 11.22
N TRP A 215 -17.02 -1.46 10.37
CA TRP A 215 -16.11 -0.33 10.47
C TRP A 215 -16.33 0.47 11.76
N ALA A 216 -17.58 0.69 12.13
CA ALA A 216 -17.90 1.34 13.40
C ALA A 216 -17.41 0.54 14.61
N ALA A 217 -17.49 -0.81 14.54
CA ALA A 217 -17.03 -1.73 15.57
C ALA A 217 -15.53 -2.03 15.54
N ARG A 218 -14.74 -1.45 14.62
CA ARG A 218 -13.32 -1.80 14.38
C ARG A 218 -12.41 -1.76 15.61
N HIS A 219 -12.75 -0.94 16.60
CA HIS A 219 -11.96 -0.82 17.84
C HIS A 219 -12.27 -1.93 18.85
N HIS A 220 -13.36 -2.66 18.68
CA HIS A 220 -13.82 -3.72 19.58
C HIS A 220 -13.41 -5.12 19.13
N THR A 221 -12.70 -5.25 18.00
CA THR A 221 -12.16 -6.52 17.53
C THR A 221 -11.03 -6.98 18.45
N GLY A 222 -11.02 -8.26 18.80
CA GLY A 222 -9.94 -8.85 19.61
C GLY A 222 -8.61 -8.99 18.86
N GLU A 223 -8.60 -8.73 17.54
CA GLU A 223 -7.40 -8.84 16.70
C GLU A 223 -6.64 -7.52 16.64
N ARG A 224 -5.31 -7.60 16.63
CA ARG A 224 -4.46 -6.40 16.47
C ARG A 224 -4.34 -5.91 15.03
N VAL A 225 -4.51 -6.80 14.05
CA VAL A 225 -4.54 -6.44 12.63
C VAL A 225 -5.92 -6.74 12.07
N ASN A 226 -6.65 -5.68 11.76
CA ASN A 226 -7.98 -5.74 11.18
C ASN A 226 -7.95 -5.25 9.74
N VAL A 227 -8.52 -6.04 8.83
CA VAL A 227 -8.59 -5.68 7.41
C VAL A 227 -10.05 -5.66 7.00
N PHE A 228 -10.48 -4.54 6.47
CA PHE A 228 -11.85 -4.31 6.03
C PHE A 228 -11.88 -4.07 4.52
N ASP A 229 -12.57 -4.96 3.78
CA ASP A 229 -12.95 -4.78 2.37
C ASP A 229 -14.49 -4.74 2.34
N LEU A 230 -15.03 -3.55 2.61
CA LEU A 230 -16.46 -3.32 2.84
C LEU A 230 -17.16 -2.68 1.63
N SER A 231 -16.46 -2.49 0.54
CA SER A 231 -17.00 -1.94 -0.70
C SER A 231 -17.53 -3.04 -1.66
N ALA A 232 -17.56 -4.31 -1.22
CA ALA A 232 -18.02 -5.47 -2.00
C ALA A 232 -19.54 -5.56 -2.08
#